data_dd50f68c0e6240b553b85cc2a4a57247
#
_entry.id   dd50f68c0e6240b553b85cc2a4a57247
#
_cell.length_a   1.000
_cell.length_b   1.000
_cell.length_c   1.000
_cell.angle_alpha   90.00
_cell.angle_beta   90.00
_cell.angle_gamma   90.00
#
_symmetry.space_group_name_H-M   'P 1'
#
loop_
_entity.id
_entity.type
_entity.pdbx_description
1 polymer ?
#
loop_
_entity_poly.entity_id
_entity_poly.type
_entity_poly.pdbx_seq_one_letter_code
_entity_poly.pdbx_strand_id
1 'polypeptide(L)'
;ALSSAASDVYKRQIENLNDLDADIIFIKNIDNVVPDKLKGDTVLYKKLIAGVLVALQQRAFAYLQLLDSGKYTHEQILEVLQFLQKQLYCKNPETKNLEDAELVIYLKEKLNRPMRVCGMVKNVGEPGGGPFLAYNSDGTISLQILESSQIDMDDPEKKEMFEKGTHFNPVDLVCAVRDYKGHKFNLVKYVDKATGFISYKSKNGKDLKALELPGLWNGAMSDWNTVFVEVPLTTFNPVKTVNDLLREQHQ
;
A
#
# COMPACT_ATOMS: atom_id res chain seq x y z
N ALA A 1 -3.09 -14.27 30.02
CA ALA A 1 -4.36 -13.94 29.32
C ALA A 1 -4.37 -12.50 28.76
N LEU A 2 -3.78 -11.52 29.47
CA LEU A 2 -3.70 -10.12 28.98
C LEU A 2 -2.70 -9.94 27.82
N SER A 3 -1.69 -10.79 27.71
CA SER A 3 -0.72 -10.72 26.60
C SER A 3 -1.27 -11.22 25.27
N SER A 4 -2.26 -12.12 25.26
CA SER A 4 -2.90 -12.60 24.04
C SER A 4 -3.87 -11.57 23.44
N ALA A 5 -4.62 -10.86 24.27
CA ALA A 5 -5.55 -9.84 23.80
C ALA A 5 -4.84 -8.63 23.15
N ALA A 6 -3.72 -8.16 23.71
CA ALA A 6 -2.92 -7.10 23.12
C ALA A 6 -2.25 -7.54 21.81
N SER A 7 -1.80 -8.78 21.71
CA SER A 7 -1.27 -9.38 20.49
C SER A 7 -2.34 -9.54 19.41
N ASP A 8 -3.56 -9.89 19.77
CA ASP A 8 -4.68 -10.03 18.82
C ASP A 8 -5.14 -8.69 18.25
N VAL A 9 -5.17 -7.63 19.05
CA VAL A 9 -5.49 -6.28 18.56
C VAL A 9 -4.44 -5.81 17.56
N TYR A 10 -3.17 -6.05 17.79
CA TYR A 10 -2.08 -5.66 16.89
C TYR A 10 -2.10 -6.46 15.58
N LYS A 11 -2.55 -7.70 15.59
CA LYS A 11 -2.61 -8.59 14.42
C LYS A 11 -3.85 -8.40 13.55
N ARG A 12 -4.84 -7.63 14.00
CA ARG A 12 -6.13 -7.42 13.30
C ARG A 12 -6.27 -6.04 12.66
N GLN A 13 -5.17 -5.40 12.27
CA GLN A 13 -5.22 -4.04 11.72
C GLN A 13 -6.11 -3.93 10.47
N ILE A 14 -6.04 -4.92 9.55
CA ILE A 14 -6.89 -4.91 8.36
C ILE A 14 -8.37 -5.19 8.70
N GLU A 15 -8.65 -6.02 9.69
CA GLU A 15 -10.01 -6.27 10.18
C GLU A 15 -10.59 -5.01 10.82
N ASN A 16 -9.81 -4.31 11.67
CA ASN A 16 -10.21 -3.04 12.25
C ASN A 16 -10.49 -1.98 11.17
N LEU A 17 -9.64 -1.91 10.13
CA LEU A 17 -9.87 -1.03 9.00
C LEU A 17 -11.15 -1.40 8.24
N ASN A 18 -11.42 -2.70 8.08
CA ASN A 18 -12.61 -3.23 7.44
C ASN A 18 -13.90 -2.86 8.20
N ASP A 19 -13.84 -2.67 9.51
CA ASP A 19 -15.02 -2.31 10.31
C ASP A 19 -15.39 -0.82 10.19
N LEU A 20 -14.48 0.03 9.73
CA LEU A 20 -14.76 1.45 9.57
C LEU A 20 -15.80 1.69 8.47
N ASP A 21 -16.79 2.52 8.76
CA ASP A 21 -17.79 2.98 7.78
C ASP A 21 -17.37 4.35 7.25
N ALA A 22 -16.59 4.34 6.17
CA ALA A 22 -16.07 5.53 5.53
C ALA A 22 -15.85 5.30 4.03
N ASP A 23 -15.81 6.37 3.24
CA ASP A 23 -15.46 6.32 1.81
C ASP A 23 -13.94 6.39 1.63
N ILE A 24 -13.32 7.29 2.41
CA ILE A 24 -11.88 7.56 2.36
C ILE A 24 -11.33 7.54 3.80
N ILE A 25 -10.20 6.85 3.99
CA ILE A 25 -9.57 6.69 5.28
C ILE A 25 -8.10 7.13 5.18
N PHE A 26 -7.66 8.00 6.10
CA PHE A 26 -6.26 8.36 6.26
C PHE A 26 -5.62 7.46 7.31
N ILE A 27 -4.43 6.96 6.99
CA ILE A 27 -3.64 6.13 7.89
C ILE A 27 -2.25 6.75 8.03
N LYS A 28 -1.77 6.86 9.26
CA LYS A 28 -0.40 7.29 9.55
C LYS A 28 0.14 6.56 10.78
N ASN A 29 1.46 6.48 10.90
CA ASN A 29 2.10 6.00 12.11
C ASN A 29 1.90 6.99 13.26
N ILE A 30 1.59 6.48 14.44
CA ILE A 30 1.33 7.30 15.63
C ILE A 30 2.57 8.08 16.07
N ASP A 31 3.76 7.56 15.78
CA ASP A 31 5.05 8.14 16.13
C ASP A 31 5.53 9.25 15.17
N ASN A 32 4.88 9.42 14.02
CA ASN A 32 5.23 10.49 13.07
C ASN A 32 4.51 11.80 13.46
N VAL A 33 5.13 12.61 14.29
CA VAL A 33 4.53 13.80 14.91
C VAL A 33 5.45 15.01 14.87
N VAL A 34 4.85 16.19 14.74
CA VAL A 34 5.52 17.49 14.86
C VAL A 34 4.65 18.47 15.63
N PRO A 35 5.26 19.53 16.25
CA PRO A 35 4.49 20.64 16.81
C PRO A 35 3.58 21.29 15.79
N ASP A 36 2.48 21.89 16.25
CA ASP A 36 1.45 22.47 15.36
C ASP A 36 2.01 23.52 14.40
N LYS A 37 3.01 24.31 14.83
CA LYS A 37 3.69 25.32 14.00
C LYS A 37 4.40 24.73 12.76
N LEU A 38 4.74 23.43 12.76
CA LEU A 38 5.46 22.73 11.69
C LEU A 38 4.56 21.79 10.86
N LYS A 39 3.25 21.75 11.10
CA LYS A 39 2.30 20.87 10.41
C LYS A 39 1.94 21.32 8.98
N GLY A 40 2.40 22.49 8.53
CA GLY A 40 2.03 23.05 7.23
C GLY A 40 2.21 22.06 6.08
N ASP A 41 3.42 21.52 5.92
CA ASP A 41 3.74 20.55 4.88
C ASP A 41 2.95 19.24 5.05
N THR A 42 2.84 18.71 6.27
CA THR A 42 2.07 17.51 6.55
C THR A 42 0.62 17.65 6.07
N VAL A 43 -0.03 18.79 6.38
CA VAL A 43 -1.42 19.05 5.96
C VAL A 43 -1.52 19.18 4.44
N LEU A 44 -0.59 19.93 3.82
CA LEU A 44 -0.56 20.14 2.39
C LEU A 44 -0.44 18.83 1.63
N TYR A 45 0.55 18.00 1.99
CA TYR A 45 0.80 16.74 1.29
C TYR A 45 -0.24 15.65 1.58
N LYS A 46 -0.88 15.65 2.77
CA LYS A 46 -2.07 14.82 3.00
C LYS A 46 -3.22 15.17 2.04
N LYS A 47 -3.49 16.46 1.86
CA LYS A 47 -4.50 16.90 0.89
C LYS A 47 -4.12 16.54 -0.54
N LEU A 48 -2.84 16.66 -0.89
CA LEU A 48 -2.33 16.30 -2.21
C LEU A 48 -2.54 14.81 -2.52
N ILE A 49 -2.08 13.90 -1.64
CA ILE A 49 -2.25 12.46 -1.88
C ILE A 49 -3.72 12.04 -1.89
N ALA A 50 -4.58 12.70 -1.12
CA ALA A 50 -6.03 12.50 -1.16
C ALA A 50 -6.62 12.97 -2.51
N GLY A 51 -6.19 14.11 -3.02
CA GLY A 51 -6.59 14.60 -4.35
C GLY A 51 -6.20 13.63 -5.46
N VAL A 52 -4.98 13.07 -5.41
CA VAL A 52 -4.53 12.03 -6.34
C VAL A 52 -5.42 10.79 -6.25
N LEU A 53 -5.72 10.31 -5.02
CA LEU A 53 -6.61 9.17 -4.82
C LEU A 53 -7.97 9.38 -5.45
N VAL A 54 -8.62 10.52 -5.15
CA VAL A 54 -9.97 10.83 -5.66
C VAL A 54 -9.99 10.92 -7.18
N ALA A 55 -8.99 11.56 -7.79
CA ALA A 55 -8.90 11.66 -9.24
C ALA A 55 -8.74 10.29 -9.92
N LEU A 56 -7.88 9.43 -9.39
CA LEU A 56 -7.68 8.08 -9.89
C LEU A 56 -8.91 7.19 -9.68
N GLN A 57 -9.55 7.28 -8.52
CA GLN A 57 -10.77 6.54 -8.20
C GLN A 57 -11.91 6.93 -9.14
N GLN A 58 -12.16 8.22 -9.34
CA GLN A 58 -13.22 8.70 -10.24
C GLN A 58 -12.99 8.17 -11.66
N ARG A 59 -11.75 8.17 -12.12
CA ARG A 59 -11.42 7.66 -13.46
C ARG A 59 -11.60 6.15 -13.54
N ALA A 60 -11.16 5.39 -12.53
CA ALA A 60 -11.38 3.95 -12.46
C ALA A 60 -12.89 3.61 -12.45
N PHE A 61 -13.69 4.36 -11.71
CA PHE A 61 -15.13 4.18 -11.63
C PHE A 61 -15.83 4.48 -12.97
N ALA A 62 -15.41 5.52 -13.66
CA ALA A 62 -15.92 5.82 -15.02
C ALA A 62 -15.62 4.69 -16.00
N TYR A 63 -14.42 4.12 -15.96
CA TYR A 63 -14.05 2.97 -16.77
C TYR A 63 -14.84 1.70 -16.41
N LEU A 64 -15.05 1.43 -15.13
CA LEU A 64 -15.88 0.30 -14.70
C LEU A 64 -17.34 0.44 -15.18
N GLN A 65 -17.90 1.65 -15.11
CA GLN A 65 -19.23 1.94 -15.65
C GLN A 65 -19.30 1.77 -17.16
N LEU A 66 -18.26 2.23 -17.88
CA LEU A 66 -18.14 2.02 -19.33
C LEU A 66 -18.14 0.53 -19.66
N LEU A 67 -17.28 -0.26 -19.00
CA LEU A 67 -17.18 -1.70 -19.24
C LEU A 67 -18.45 -2.46 -18.82
N ASP A 68 -19.16 -2.01 -17.79
CA ASP A 68 -20.46 -2.59 -17.39
C ASP A 68 -21.58 -2.29 -18.39
N SER A 69 -21.49 -1.19 -19.12
CA SER A 69 -22.50 -0.83 -20.12
C SER A 69 -22.58 -1.80 -21.30
N GLY A 70 -21.49 -2.54 -21.56
CA GLY A 70 -21.34 -3.38 -22.75
C GLY A 70 -21.25 -2.59 -24.07
N LYS A 71 -21.20 -1.25 -24.01
CA LYS A 71 -21.14 -0.35 -25.15
C LYS A 71 -19.78 0.35 -25.20
N TYR A 72 -18.79 -0.34 -25.70
CA TYR A 72 -17.41 0.14 -25.82
C TYR A 72 -16.78 -0.34 -27.12
N THR A 73 -15.77 0.38 -27.60
CA THR A 73 -14.95 -0.01 -28.74
C THR A 73 -13.67 -0.70 -28.27
N HIS A 74 -12.97 -1.36 -29.18
CA HIS A 74 -11.65 -1.94 -28.92
C HIS A 74 -10.64 -0.89 -28.40
N GLU A 75 -10.65 0.30 -29.01
CA GLU A 75 -9.78 1.41 -28.61
C GLU A 75 -10.05 1.86 -27.16
N GLN A 76 -11.32 1.87 -26.74
CA GLN A 76 -11.69 2.19 -25.36
C GLN A 76 -11.21 1.11 -24.38
N ILE A 77 -11.27 -0.17 -24.75
CA ILE A 77 -10.69 -1.26 -23.93
C ILE A 77 -9.19 -1.05 -23.77
N LEU A 78 -8.47 -0.72 -24.84
CA LEU A 78 -7.03 -0.44 -24.80
C LEU A 78 -6.70 0.83 -23.98
N GLU A 79 -7.54 1.86 -24.01
CA GLU A 79 -7.40 3.03 -23.13
C GLU A 79 -7.49 2.63 -21.64
N VAL A 80 -8.47 1.79 -21.29
CA VAL A 80 -8.62 1.27 -19.92
C VAL A 80 -7.41 0.44 -19.51
N LEU A 81 -6.91 -0.43 -20.41
CA LEU A 81 -5.68 -1.19 -20.16
C LEU A 81 -4.47 -0.26 -19.94
N GLN A 82 -4.34 0.78 -20.75
CA GLN A 82 -3.27 1.76 -20.60
C GLN A 82 -3.35 2.50 -19.24
N PHE A 83 -4.56 2.83 -18.79
CA PHE A 83 -4.77 3.43 -17.47
C PHE A 83 -4.32 2.49 -16.35
N LEU A 84 -4.71 1.20 -16.41
CA LEU A 84 -4.29 0.20 -15.43
C LEU A 84 -2.77 0.05 -15.38
N GLN A 85 -2.12 -0.02 -16.57
CA GLN A 85 -0.68 -0.24 -16.65
C GLN A 85 0.17 0.98 -16.32
N LYS A 86 -0.28 2.21 -16.68
CA LYS A 86 0.53 3.44 -16.56
C LYS A 86 0.18 4.29 -15.36
N GLN A 87 -1.07 4.24 -14.89
CA GLN A 87 -1.52 5.06 -13.76
C GLN A 87 -1.62 4.25 -12.47
N LEU A 88 -2.03 2.98 -12.55
CA LEU A 88 -2.12 2.08 -11.41
C LEU A 88 -0.95 1.09 -11.32
N TYR A 89 -0.03 1.16 -12.29
CA TYR A 89 1.21 0.35 -12.32
C TYR A 89 0.98 -1.16 -12.17
N CYS A 90 -0.20 -1.65 -12.57
CA CYS A 90 -0.51 -3.08 -12.61
C CYS A 90 -0.35 -3.59 -14.03
N LYS A 91 0.61 -4.48 -14.25
CA LYS A 91 0.97 -5.02 -15.57
C LYS A 91 0.87 -6.54 -15.57
N ASN A 92 0.36 -7.09 -16.65
CA ASN A 92 0.44 -8.51 -16.94
C ASN A 92 0.87 -8.69 -18.40
N PRO A 93 2.05 -9.31 -18.65
CA PRO A 93 2.54 -9.57 -20.01
C PRO A 93 1.58 -10.37 -20.88
N GLU A 94 0.75 -11.22 -20.26
CA GLU A 94 -0.20 -12.08 -20.97
C GLU A 94 -1.41 -11.34 -21.52
N THR A 95 -1.65 -10.08 -21.12
CA THR A 95 -2.79 -9.29 -21.63
C THR A 95 -2.79 -9.10 -23.15
N LYS A 96 -1.61 -9.17 -23.79
CA LYS A 96 -1.47 -9.11 -25.23
C LYS A 96 -2.07 -10.31 -25.99
N ASN A 97 -2.30 -11.42 -25.28
CA ASN A 97 -2.82 -12.67 -25.82
C ASN A 97 -4.34 -12.81 -25.58
N LEU A 98 -4.96 -11.87 -24.86
CA LEU A 98 -6.39 -11.92 -24.51
C LEU A 98 -7.23 -11.29 -25.61
N GLU A 99 -8.34 -11.94 -25.94
CA GLU A 99 -9.40 -11.36 -26.74
C GLU A 99 -10.17 -10.27 -25.96
N ASP A 100 -10.89 -9.38 -26.64
CA ASP A 100 -11.58 -8.26 -26.01
C ASP A 100 -12.48 -8.68 -24.84
N ALA A 101 -13.21 -9.75 -24.95
CA ALA A 101 -14.11 -10.24 -23.90
C ALA A 101 -13.34 -10.67 -22.64
N GLU A 102 -12.23 -11.38 -22.81
CA GLU A 102 -11.35 -11.81 -21.72
C GLU A 102 -10.65 -10.60 -21.09
N LEU A 103 -10.20 -9.66 -21.93
CA LEU A 103 -9.53 -8.44 -21.47
C LEU A 103 -10.48 -7.57 -20.64
N VAL A 104 -11.74 -7.45 -21.03
CA VAL A 104 -12.76 -6.73 -20.25
C VAL A 104 -12.98 -7.39 -18.87
N ILE A 105 -13.05 -8.70 -18.79
CA ILE A 105 -13.17 -9.43 -17.52
C ILE A 105 -11.95 -9.13 -16.63
N TYR A 106 -10.76 -9.26 -17.18
CA TYR A 106 -9.49 -8.93 -16.50
C TYR A 106 -9.48 -7.48 -15.99
N LEU A 107 -9.81 -6.52 -16.83
CA LEU A 107 -9.81 -5.10 -16.46
C LEU A 107 -10.81 -4.79 -15.34
N LYS A 108 -12.01 -5.34 -15.40
CA LYS A 108 -13.02 -5.18 -14.33
C LYS A 108 -12.53 -5.76 -13.02
N GLU A 109 -11.91 -6.93 -13.03
CA GLU A 109 -11.35 -7.54 -11.84
C GLU A 109 -10.23 -6.69 -11.22
N LYS A 110 -9.32 -6.14 -12.05
CA LYS A 110 -8.18 -5.35 -11.56
C LYS A 110 -8.55 -3.93 -11.14
N LEU A 111 -9.55 -3.31 -11.77
CA LEU A 111 -9.99 -1.97 -11.42
C LEU A 111 -10.93 -1.94 -10.21
N ASN A 112 -11.79 -2.95 -10.04
CA ASN A 112 -12.75 -3.00 -8.95
C ASN A 112 -12.13 -3.58 -7.68
N ARG A 113 -11.16 -2.87 -7.14
CA ARG A 113 -10.38 -3.21 -5.93
C ARG A 113 -10.26 -1.99 -5.02
N PRO A 114 -10.04 -2.18 -3.72
CA PRO A 114 -9.63 -1.08 -2.85
C PRO A 114 -8.40 -0.37 -3.43
N MET A 115 -8.30 0.93 -3.19
CA MET A 115 -7.20 1.75 -3.71
C MET A 115 -6.48 2.45 -2.57
N ARG A 116 -5.16 2.59 -2.67
CA ARG A 116 -4.37 3.40 -1.75
C ARG A 116 -3.39 4.28 -2.52
N VAL A 117 -3.18 5.47 -2.00
CA VAL A 117 -2.07 6.35 -2.39
C VAL A 117 -1.17 6.53 -1.17
N CYS A 118 0.11 6.26 -1.34
CA CYS A 118 1.09 6.27 -0.27
C CYS A 118 2.08 7.42 -0.48
N GLY A 119 2.22 8.27 0.52
CA GLY A 119 3.27 9.29 0.56
C GLY A 119 4.61 8.65 0.96
N MET A 120 5.59 8.67 0.07
CA MET A 120 6.90 8.06 0.24
C MET A 120 7.96 9.14 0.36
N VAL A 121 8.87 9.02 1.32
CA VAL A 121 10.03 9.91 1.45
C VAL A 121 11.29 9.22 0.95
N LYS A 122 12.28 10.01 0.52
CA LYS A 122 13.61 9.48 0.21
C LYS A 122 14.22 8.83 1.44
N ASN A 123 14.88 7.70 1.23
CA ASN A 123 15.58 7.00 2.30
C ASN A 123 16.84 7.78 2.70
N VAL A 124 16.96 8.07 3.99
CA VAL A 124 18.09 8.77 4.60
C VAL A 124 18.86 7.88 5.58
N GLY A 125 18.73 6.55 5.43
CA GLY A 125 19.42 5.56 6.26
C GLY A 125 18.56 4.97 7.38
N GLU A 126 17.25 5.23 7.38
CA GLU A 126 16.35 4.60 8.35
C GLU A 126 16.17 3.11 8.02
N PRO A 127 16.20 2.21 9.03
CA PRO A 127 15.95 0.79 8.80
C PRO A 127 14.45 0.54 8.56
N GLY A 128 14.14 -0.35 7.63
CA GLY A 128 12.76 -0.74 7.33
C GLY A 128 12.59 -1.24 5.91
N GLY A 129 11.36 -1.18 5.41
CA GLY A 129 11.01 -1.55 4.05
C GLY A 129 10.95 -0.35 3.12
N GLY A 130 10.42 -0.58 1.93
CA GLY A 130 10.26 0.44 0.91
C GLY A 130 9.35 0.00 -0.24
N PRO A 131 9.21 0.87 -1.26
CA PRO A 131 8.42 0.61 -2.46
C PRO A 131 9.20 -0.23 -3.46
N PHE A 132 8.55 -1.26 -3.99
CA PHE A 132 9.10 -2.16 -5.00
C PHE A 132 8.06 -2.49 -6.06
N LEU A 133 8.52 -2.91 -7.23
CA LEU A 133 7.75 -3.65 -8.21
C LEU A 133 7.94 -5.14 -7.91
N ALA A 134 6.84 -5.85 -7.67
CA ALA A 134 6.88 -7.26 -7.34
C ALA A 134 5.96 -8.08 -8.24
N TYR A 135 6.35 -9.32 -8.47
CA TYR A 135 5.50 -10.31 -9.12
C TYR A 135 4.48 -10.82 -8.10
N ASN A 136 3.22 -10.85 -8.49
CA ASN A 136 2.13 -11.41 -7.72
C ASN A 136 1.86 -12.86 -8.15
N SER A 137 1.15 -13.62 -7.31
CA SER A 137 0.83 -15.02 -7.57
C SER A 137 -0.01 -15.25 -8.83
N ASP A 138 -0.72 -14.24 -9.30
CA ASP A 138 -1.55 -14.26 -10.50
C ASP A 138 -0.80 -13.86 -11.79
N GLY A 139 0.53 -13.74 -11.74
CA GLY A 139 1.38 -13.34 -12.86
C GLY A 139 1.41 -11.84 -13.15
N THR A 140 0.69 -11.01 -12.40
CA THR A 140 0.78 -9.56 -12.53
C THR A 140 2.04 -9.02 -11.86
N ILE A 141 2.49 -7.86 -12.34
CA ILE A 141 3.53 -7.06 -11.69
C ILE A 141 2.86 -5.79 -11.20
N SER A 142 3.02 -5.48 -9.90
CA SER A 142 2.42 -4.30 -9.30
C SER A 142 3.32 -3.64 -8.26
N LEU A 143 2.93 -2.43 -7.86
CA LEU A 143 3.59 -1.70 -6.77
C LEU A 143 3.26 -2.37 -5.43
N GLN A 144 4.31 -2.72 -4.69
CA GLN A 144 4.22 -3.35 -3.37
C GLN A 144 5.12 -2.63 -2.37
N ILE A 145 4.75 -2.69 -1.10
CA ILE A 145 5.60 -2.30 0.02
C ILE A 145 6.16 -3.57 0.62
N LEU A 146 7.48 -3.69 0.67
CA LEU A 146 8.16 -4.87 1.21
C LEU A 146 9.07 -4.46 2.37
N GLU A 147 9.06 -5.26 3.43
CA GLU A 147 10.02 -5.19 4.53
C GLU A 147 11.26 -6.03 4.20
N SER A 148 12.41 -5.66 4.76
CA SER A 148 13.66 -6.41 4.55
C SER A 148 13.54 -7.90 4.91
N SER A 149 12.74 -8.22 5.93
CA SER A 149 12.46 -9.60 6.37
C SER A 149 11.65 -10.44 5.37
N GLN A 150 11.04 -9.81 4.37
CA GLN A 150 10.30 -10.48 3.29
C GLN A 150 11.15 -10.73 2.04
N ILE A 151 12.39 -10.28 2.05
CA ILE A 151 13.31 -10.37 0.92
C ILE A 151 14.39 -11.39 1.27
N ASP A 152 14.68 -12.29 0.32
CA ASP A 152 15.78 -13.23 0.44
C ASP A 152 17.12 -12.49 0.29
N MET A 153 17.70 -12.13 1.43
CA MET A 153 18.96 -11.37 1.51
C MET A 153 20.20 -12.24 1.24
N ASP A 154 20.02 -13.56 1.16
CA ASP A 154 21.09 -14.49 0.76
C ASP A 154 21.22 -14.55 -0.77
N ASP A 155 20.22 -14.11 -1.51
CA ASP A 155 20.26 -13.90 -2.95
C ASP A 155 20.92 -12.54 -3.26
N PRO A 156 22.12 -12.52 -3.89
CA PRO A 156 22.87 -11.28 -4.13
C PRO A 156 22.12 -10.27 -5.00
N GLU A 157 21.31 -10.73 -5.97
CA GLU A 157 20.55 -9.87 -6.86
C GLU A 157 19.40 -9.15 -6.10
N LYS A 158 18.66 -9.90 -5.31
CA LYS A 158 17.58 -9.33 -4.49
C LYS A 158 18.13 -8.38 -3.42
N LYS A 159 19.26 -8.74 -2.80
CA LYS A 159 19.95 -7.87 -1.85
C LYS A 159 20.37 -6.56 -2.50
N GLU A 160 20.99 -6.61 -3.68
CA GLU A 160 21.38 -5.42 -4.42
C GLU A 160 20.16 -4.55 -4.79
N MET A 161 19.06 -5.15 -5.24
CA MET A 161 17.81 -4.43 -5.52
C MET A 161 17.28 -3.71 -4.28
N PHE A 162 17.32 -4.36 -3.13
CA PHE A 162 16.90 -3.77 -1.87
C PHE A 162 17.82 -2.61 -1.43
N GLU A 163 19.13 -2.79 -1.48
CA GLU A 163 20.11 -1.77 -1.10
C GLU A 163 20.09 -0.54 -2.02
N LYS A 164 19.72 -0.71 -3.30
CA LYS A 164 19.51 0.39 -4.25
C LYS A 164 18.16 1.09 -4.10
N GLY A 165 17.31 0.65 -3.19
CA GLY A 165 16.01 1.28 -2.90
C GLY A 165 16.17 2.75 -2.52
N THR A 166 15.49 3.65 -3.23
CA THR A 166 15.66 5.10 -3.07
C THR A 166 14.70 5.71 -2.07
N HIS A 167 13.63 5.00 -1.72
CA HIS A 167 12.57 5.50 -0.84
C HIS A 167 12.33 4.55 0.31
N PHE A 168 11.78 5.12 1.38
CA PHE A 168 11.45 4.44 2.62
C PHE A 168 9.95 4.07 2.68
N ASN A 169 9.54 3.39 3.73
CA ASN A 169 8.14 3.07 4.05
C ASN A 169 7.22 4.30 3.97
N PRO A 170 5.91 4.11 3.69
CA PRO A 170 4.99 5.23 3.65
C PRO A 170 4.96 5.99 4.97
N VAL A 171 4.94 7.32 4.86
CA VAL A 171 4.75 8.22 6.01
C VAL A 171 3.28 8.51 6.27
N ASP A 172 2.49 8.54 5.20
CA ASP A 172 1.04 8.71 5.20
C ASP A 172 0.43 7.86 4.08
N LEU A 173 -0.74 7.26 4.34
CA LEU A 173 -1.57 6.60 3.34
C LEU A 173 -2.95 7.24 3.33
N VAL A 174 -3.55 7.28 2.14
CA VAL A 174 -4.98 7.52 1.98
C VAL A 174 -5.59 6.37 1.19
N CYS A 175 -6.72 5.87 1.66
CA CYS A 175 -7.35 4.64 1.19
C CYS A 175 -8.79 4.90 0.76
N ALA A 176 -9.21 4.35 -0.39
CA ALA A 176 -10.59 4.29 -0.84
C ALA A 176 -11.08 2.84 -0.71
N VAL A 177 -12.15 2.64 0.05
CA VAL A 177 -12.60 1.32 0.51
C VAL A 177 -14.02 0.96 0.06
N ARG A 178 -14.57 1.70 -0.92
CA ARG A 178 -15.86 1.40 -1.56
C ARG A 178 -15.69 1.17 -3.06
N ASP A 179 -16.54 0.29 -3.59
CA ASP A 179 -16.62 0.04 -5.02
C ASP A 179 -17.36 1.19 -5.78
N TYR A 180 -17.38 1.12 -7.11
CA TYR A 180 -18.04 2.12 -7.96
C TYR A 180 -19.58 2.12 -7.86
N LYS A 181 -20.18 1.16 -7.13
CA LYS A 181 -21.60 1.10 -6.79
C LYS A 181 -21.88 1.60 -5.38
N GLY A 182 -20.84 2.02 -4.64
CA GLY A 182 -20.94 2.52 -3.26
C GLY A 182 -20.91 1.44 -2.18
N HIS A 183 -20.74 0.16 -2.55
CA HIS A 183 -20.66 -0.91 -1.56
C HIS A 183 -19.27 -0.96 -0.93
N LYS A 184 -19.21 -1.24 0.36
CA LYS A 184 -17.95 -1.48 1.08
C LYS A 184 -17.27 -2.74 0.56
N PHE A 185 -15.98 -2.65 0.28
CA PHE A 185 -15.17 -3.84 0.04
C PHE A 185 -15.01 -4.65 1.33
N ASN A 186 -14.97 -5.97 1.21
CA ASN A 186 -14.50 -6.83 2.28
C ASN A 186 -12.96 -6.89 2.19
N LEU A 187 -12.28 -6.02 2.94
CA LEU A 187 -10.82 -5.82 2.84
C LEU A 187 -10.01 -7.08 3.15
N VAL A 188 -10.54 -7.99 3.97
CA VAL A 188 -9.88 -9.25 4.33
C VAL A 188 -9.67 -10.17 3.11
N LYS A 189 -10.50 -10.03 2.07
CA LYS A 189 -10.36 -10.80 0.82
C LYS A 189 -9.16 -10.39 -0.04
N TYR A 190 -8.59 -9.21 0.22
CA TYR A 190 -7.49 -8.62 -0.54
C TYR A 190 -6.13 -8.80 0.14
N VAL A 191 -6.06 -9.65 1.16
CA VAL A 191 -4.84 -9.97 1.90
C VAL A 191 -4.09 -11.09 1.20
N ASP A 192 -2.83 -10.87 0.86
CA ASP A 192 -1.95 -11.97 0.47
C ASP A 192 -1.38 -12.66 1.71
N LYS A 193 -1.94 -13.82 2.05
CA LYS A 193 -1.53 -14.62 3.21
C LYS A 193 -0.13 -15.21 3.08
N ALA A 194 0.38 -15.35 1.85
CA ALA A 194 1.71 -15.87 1.59
C ALA A 194 2.83 -14.90 1.97
N THR A 195 2.51 -13.62 2.20
CA THR A 195 3.47 -12.59 2.64
C THR A 195 3.77 -12.61 4.14
N GLY A 196 3.17 -13.52 4.91
CA GLY A 196 3.59 -13.81 6.28
C GLY A 196 5.01 -14.37 6.32
N PHE A 197 5.74 -14.11 7.39
CA PHE A 197 7.12 -14.55 7.55
C PHE A 197 7.42 -14.98 8.98
N ILE A 198 8.54 -15.69 9.14
CA ILE A 198 9.00 -16.12 10.48
C ILE A 198 10.01 -15.10 11.00
N SER A 199 9.72 -14.54 12.16
CA SER A 199 10.63 -13.65 12.88
C SER A 199 11.28 -14.36 14.07
N TYR A 200 12.55 -14.03 14.30
CA TYR A 200 13.29 -14.47 15.48
C TYR A 200 13.41 -13.31 16.45
N LYS A 201 12.87 -13.49 17.63
CA LYS A 201 12.83 -12.47 18.71
C LYS A 201 13.41 -13.04 19.99
N SER A 202 13.77 -12.19 20.92
CA SER A 202 14.13 -12.60 22.28
C SER A 202 13.06 -12.09 23.26
N LYS A 203 12.61 -12.97 24.15
CA LYS A 203 11.71 -12.61 25.25
C LYS A 203 12.26 -13.17 26.56
N ASN A 204 12.57 -12.29 27.50
CA ASN A 204 13.14 -12.63 28.78
C ASN A 204 14.45 -13.48 28.69
N GLY A 205 15.31 -13.12 27.70
CA GLY A 205 16.57 -13.82 27.44
C GLY A 205 16.44 -15.20 26.78
N LYS A 206 15.25 -15.56 26.31
CA LYS A 206 15.00 -16.79 25.54
C LYS A 206 14.65 -16.47 24.11
N ASP A 207 15.19 -17.26 23.18
CA ASP A 207 14.85 -17.15 21.77
C ASP A 207 13.40 -17.53 21.54
N LEU A 208 12.73 -16.71 20.74
CA LEU A 208 11.34 -16.88 20.33
C LEU A 208 11.27 -16.89 18.81
N LYS A 209 10.73 -17.96 18.25
CA LYS A 209 10.37 -18.04 16.85
C LYS A 209 8.87 -17.74 16.71
N ALA A 210 8.52 -16.68 16.01
CA ALA A 210 7.14 -16.23 15.85
C ALA A 210 6.74 -16.16 14.38
N LEU A 211 5.52 -16.61 14.06
CA LEU A 211 4.90 -16.36 12.76
C LEU A 211 4.31 -14.95 12.77
N GLU A 212 4.84 -14.10 11.92
CA GLU A 212 4.27 -12.77 11.65
C GLU A 212 3.26 -12.87 10.51
N LEU A 213 2.03 -12.45 10.76
CA LEU A 213 1.02 -12.31 9.73
C LEU A 213 1.34 -11.10 8.83
N PRO A 214 0.76 -11.02 7.61
CA PRO A 214 0.94 -9.88 6.74
C PRO A 214 0.70 -8.56 7.47
N GLY A 215 1.67 -7.64 7.40
CA GLY A 215 1.53 -6.30 7.97
C GLY A 215 0.49 -5.48 7.21
N LEU A 216 -0.01 -4.38 7.82
CA LEU A 216 -1.12 -3.60 7.26
C LEU A 216 -0.86 -3.18 5.81
N TRP A 217 0.31 -2.64 5.50
CA TRP A 217 0.64 -2.17 4.14
C TRP A 217 1.63 -3.06 3.38
N ASN A 218 2.23 -4.05 4.01
CA ASN A 218 3.20 -4.96 3.40
C ASN A 218 2.71 -6.41 3.30
N GLY A 219 1.47 -6.59 2.86
CA GLY A 219 0.84 -7.90 2.69
C GLY A 219 -0.67 -7.85 2.79
N ALA A 220 -1.22 -7.18 3.81
CA ALA A 220 -2.67 -7.07 3.98
C ALA A 220 -3.34 -6.20 2.89
N MET A 221 -2.58 -5.33 2.23
CA MET A 221 -3.03 -4.51 1.10
C MET A 221 -2.38 -4.92 -0.23
N SER A 222 -1.88 -6.13 -0.38
CA SER A 222 -1.18 -6.59 -1.60
C SER A 222 -2.06 -6.53 -2.84
N ASP A 223 -3.32 -6.92 -2.73
CA ASP A 223 -4.26 -6.92 -3.86
C ASP A 223 -5.00 -5.60 -4.07
N TRP A 224 -4.53 -4.53 -3.45
CA TRP A 224 -5.06 -3.19 -3.66
C TRP A 224 -4.40 -2.50 -4.84
N ASN A 225 -5.16 -1.64 -5.53
CA ASN A 225 -4.57 -0.68 -6.46
C ASN A 225 -3.72 0.30 -5.67
N THR A 226 -2.42 0.34 -5.94
CA THR A 226 -1.43 1.10 -5.17
C THR A 226 -0.74 2.12 -6.05
N VAL A 227 -0.63 3.36 -5.56
CA VAL A 227 0.15 4.43 -6.19
C VAL A 227 1.06 5.06 -5.16
N PHE A 228 2.31 5.31 -5.54
CA PHE A 228 3.30 5.99 -4.72
C PHE A 228 3.47 7.44 -5.18
N VAL A 229 3.52 8.35 -4.22
CA VAL A 229 3.78 9.78 -4.44
C VAL A 229 4.95 10.19 -3.57
N GLU A 230 6.00 10.73 -4.17
CA GLU A 230 7.11 11.31 -3.40
C GLU A 230 6.61 12.55 -2.64
N VAL A 231 6.87 12.57 -1.33
CA VAL A 231 6.56 13.70 -0.45
C VAL A 231 7.84 14.18 0.23
N PRO A 232 7.92 15.46 0.64
CA PRO A 232 9.12 16.00 1.27
C PRO A 232 9.46 15.30 2.58
N LEU A 233 10.74 15.23 2.89
CA LEU A 233 11.23 14.67 4.15
C LEU A 233 10.67 15.39 5.39
N THR A 234 10.27 16.66 5.26
CA THR A 234 9.58 17.45 6.31
C THR A 234 8.27 16.83 6.79
N THR A 235 7.66 15.91 6.00
CA THR A 235 6.48 15.16 6.41
C THR A 235 6.80 13.93 7.27
N PHE A 236 8.08 13.57 7.42
CA PHE A 236 8.54 12.40 8.15
C PHE A 236 9.36 12.79 9.37
N ASN A 237 8.75 12.73 10.55
CA ASN A 237 9.31 13.20 11.82
C ASN A 237 9.07 12.16 12.93
N PRO A 238 9.70 10.97 12.85
CA PRO A 238 9.44 9.90 13.80
C PRO A 238 10.01 10.21 15.18
N VAL A 239 9.23 9.91 16.22
CA VAL A 239 9.63 9.95 17.63
C VAL A 239 9.53 8.53 18.18
N LYS A 240 10.63 7.79 18.19
CA LYS A 240 10.73 6.44 18.72
C LYS A 240 11.33 6.39 20.13
N THR A 241 12.14 7.38 20.46
CA THR A 241 12.81 7.51 21.74
C THR A 241 12.69 8.95 22.26
N VAL A 242 12.89 9.14 23.57
CA VAL A 242 12.89 10.50 24.18
C VAL A 242 13.94 11.41 23.54
N ASN A 243 15.07 10.85 23.11
CA ASN A 243 16.14 11.63 22.49
C ASN A 243 15.73 12.20 21.12
N ASP A 244 14.77 11.58 20.42
CA ASP A 244 14.26 12.12 19.15
C ASP A 244 13.58 13.49 19.34
N LEU A 245 13.05 13.79 20.54
CA LEU A 245 12.47 15.09 20.85
C LEU A 245 13.51 16.23 20.91
N LEU A 246 14.79 15.90 20.93
CA LEU A 246 15.88 16.89 20.88
C LEU A 246 16.25 17.28 19.45
N ARG A 247 15.70 16.60 18.45
CA ARG A 247 15.93 16.95 17.04
C ARG A 247 15.24 18.28 16.70
N GLU A 248 15.82 19.04 15.79
CA GLU A 248 15.34 20.38 15.42
C GLU A 248 13.86 20.39 14.98
N GLN A 249 13.42 19.38 14.27
CA GLN A 249 12.02 19.26 13.81
C GLN A 249 11.00 19.03 14.94
N HIS A 250 11.43 18.86 16.18
CA HIS A 250 10.56 18.66 17.35
C HIS A 250 10.64 19.82 18.37
N GLN A 251 11.40 20.87 18.04
CA GLN A 251 11.66 22.02 18.95
C GLN A 251 10.93 23.31 18.57
#